data_14193f76bcf1a3f4a6c086c9f61d9730
#
_entry.id   14193f76bcf1a3f4a6c086c9f61d9730
#
_cell.length_a   1.000
_cell.length_b   1.000
_cell.length_c   1.000
_cell.angle_alpha   90.00
_cell.angle_beta   90.00
_cell.angle_gamma   90.00
#
_symmetry.space_group_name_H-M   'P 1'
#
loop_
_entity.id
_entity.type
_entity.pdbx_description
1 polymer ?
#
loop_
_entity_poly.entity_id
_entity_poly.type
_entity_poly.pdbx_seq_one_letter_code
_entity_poly.pdbx_strand_id
1 'polypeptide(L)'
;MANNHELLGIHHVTAMTDDAERNYKFFTEVLGMRLVKKTVNQDDIYTYHTFFADDVGSAGTDMTFFDFPNITKGQAGTNSITRPSFRVPNDDALMYYEQRFDEFGVKHEGIQELFGKKVLPFEEVDGQVYQLISDELNEGVAPGVPWKNGPVPVDKAIYGLGPIEIKVSYFDDFKNILETVYGMTTIAHEDNVALLEVGEGGNGGQVILIKDDKGPAERQGYGEVHHVSFRVKDHDAIEAWATKYKEVGINNSGIVNRFYFEALYARVGHILIEISTDGPGFMEDEPYETLGEGLSLPPFLENKREYIESEVRPFNTKRQHG
;
A
#
# COMPACT_ATOMS: atom_id res chain seq x y z
N MET A 1 22.88 3.80 -21.56
CA MET A 1 21.67 2.97 -21.64
C MET A 1 20.90 3.27 -20.38
N ALA A 2 19.63 3.65 -20.46
CA ALA A 2 18.81 3.87 -19.27
C ALA A 2 18.79 2.57 -18.45
N ASN A 3 18.86 2.70 -17.13
CA ASN A 3 18.81 1.54 -16.23
C ASN A 3 17.35 1.05 -16.15
N ASN A 4 16.97 0.06 -16.95
CA ASN A 4 15.60 -0.47 -16.99
C ASN A 4 15.17 -1.19 -15.68
N HIS A 5 16.06 -1.24 -14.67
CA HIS A 5 15.76 -1.82 -13.35
C HIS A 5 15.53 -0.76 -12.28
N GLU A 6 15.33 0.52 -12.67
CA GLU A 6 15.07 1.58 -11.73
C GLU A 6 13.66 1.44 -11.14
N LEU A 7 13.58 1.38 -9.81
CA LEU A 7 12.32 1.50 -9.08
C LEU A 7 12.00 2.97 -8.85
N LEU A 8 10.79 3.39 -9.16
CA LEU A 8 10.37 4.80 -9.13
C LEU A 8 9.83 5.23 -7.75
N GLY A 9 9.60 4.28 -6.85
CA GLY A 9 9.01 4.49 -5.54
C GLY A 9 8.10 3.33 -5.15
N ILE A 10 7.30 3.53 -4.10
CA ILE A 10 6.26 2.61 -3.67
C ILE A 10 5.09 2.72 -4.65
N HIS A 11 4.49 1.57 -5.04
CA HIS A 11 3.29 1.53 -5.89
C HIS A 11 2.03 1.42 -5.03
N HIS A 12 1.90 0.35 -4.28
CA HIS A 12 0.80 0.09 -3.37
C HIS A 12 1.22 -0.83 -2.22
N VAL A 13 0.36 -0.92 -1.22
CA VAL A 13 0.44 -1.92 -0.15
C VAL A 13 -0.89 -2.63 -0.08
N THR A 14 -0.86 -3.96 0.07
CA THR A 14 -2.06 -4.78 0.22
C THR A 14 -2.07 -5.42 1.60
N ALA A 15 -3.17 -5.26 2.34
CA ALA A 15 -3.43 -5.90 3.61
C ALA A 15 -4.69 -6.76 3.55
N MET A 16 -5.06 -7.36 4.67
CA MET A 16 -6.22 -8.25 4.78
C MET A 16 -7.20 -7.70 5.81
N THR A 17 -8.49 -7.75 5.49
CA THR A 17 -9.60 -7.38 6.38
C THR A 17 -10.57 -8.55 6.50
N ASP A 18 -11.34 -8.61 7.59
CA ASP A 18 -12.44 -9.56 7.73
C ASP A 18 -13.80 -8.93 7.37
N ASP A 19 -13.83 -7.62 7.11
CA ASP A 19 -15.05 -6.87 6.79
C ASP A 19 -14.77 -5.69 5.86
N ALA A 20 -14.96 -5.89 4.56
CA ALA A 20 -14.75 -4.86 3.53
C ALA A 20 -15.61 -3.62 3.74
N GLU A 21 -16.84 -3.74 4.28
CA GLU A 21 -17.70 -2.58 4.54
C GLU A 21 -17.19 -1.75 5.71
N ARG A 22 -16.78 -2.38 6.81
CA ARG A 22 -16.19 -1.70 7.97
C ARG A 22 -14.88 -1.01 7.58
N ASN A 23 -14.04 -1.71 6.82
CA ASN A 23 -12.79 -1.19 6.28
C ASN A 23 -13.05 0.01 5.34
N TYR A 24 -14.04 -0.09 4.42
CA TYR A 24 -14.47 1.01 3.56
C TYR A 24 -14.85 2.27 4.34
N LYS A 25 -15.67 2.13 5.39
CA LYS A 25 -16.08 3.26 6.23
C LYS A 25 -14.88 3.92 6.90
N PHE A 26 -13.95 3.14 7.44
CA PHE A 26 -12.76 3.69 8.07
C PHE A 26 -11.89 4.47 7.08
N PHE A 27 -11.56 3.89 5.95
CA PHE A 27 -10.67 4.52 4.97
C PHE A 27 -11.31 5.74 4.29
N THR A 28 -12.60 5.73 4.04
CA THR A 28 -13.28 6.87 3.39
C THR A 28 -13.76 7.94 4.36
N GLU A 29 -14.36 7.57 5.49
CA GLU A 29 -14.98 8.52 6.41
C GLU A 29 -13.99 9.05 7.44
N VAL A 30 -13.07 8.22 7.96
CA VAL A 30 -12.09 8.61 8.97
C VAL A 30 -10.83 9.16 8.33
N LEU A 31 -10.18 8.38 7.44
CA LEU A 31 -8.95 8.79 6.79
C LEU A 31 -9.17 9.74 5.61
N GLY A 32 -10.33 9.73 4.98
CA GLY A 32 -10.64 10.59 3.85
C GLY A 32 -9.95 10.20 2.55
N MET A 33 -9.60 8.92 2.38
CA MET A 33 -9.10 8.37 1.13
C MET A 33 -10.25 7.97 0.22
N ARG A 34 -10.08 8.12 -1.10
CA ARG A 34 -11.10 7.72 -2.06
C ARG A 34 -11.05 6.22 -2.30
N LEU A 35 -12.18 5.53 -2.26
CA LEU A 35 -12.28 4.21 -2.88
C LEU A 35 -12.28 4.40 -4.39
N VAL A 36 -11.19 4.01 -5.05
CA VAL A 36 -11.02 4.19 -6.50
C VAL A 36 -11.32 2.91 -7.28
N LYS A 37 -11.33 1.76 -6.61
CA LYS A 37 -11.72 0.50 -7.23
C LYS A 37 -12.32 -0.46 -6.20
N LYS A 38 -13.47 -1.04 -6.55
CA LYS A 38 -14.06 -2.19 -5.90
C LYS A 38 -14.16 -3.33 -6.91
N THR A 39 -13.33 -4.35 -6.74
CA THR A 39 -13.27 -5.51 -7.61
C THR A 39 -13.11 -6.79 -6.79
N VAL A 40 -12.80 -7.90 -7.41
CA VAL A 40 -12.47 -9.15 -6.72
C VAL A 40 -11.01 -9.53 -6.96
N ASN A 41 -10.45 -10.32 -6.06
CA ASN A 41 -9.16 -10.95 -6.27
C ASN A 41 -9.25 -11.86 -7.50
N GLN A 42 -8.40 -11.66 -8.49
CA GLN A 42 -8.45 -12.39 -9.75
C GLN A 42 -8.04 -13.86 -9.58
N ASP A 43 -7.32 -14.20 -8.52
CA ASP A 43 -6.92 -15.57 -8.17
C ASP A 43 -7.95 -16.27 -7.26
N ASP A 44 -8.85 -15.49 -6.62
CA ASP A 44 -9.93 -15.96 -5.73
C ASP A 44 -11.14 -15.04 -5.83
N ILE A 45 -12.04 -15.34 -6.76
CA ILE A 45 -13.21 -14.50 -7.09
C ILE A 45 -14.25 -14.37 -5.97
N TYR A 46 -14.11 -15.10 -4.87
CA TYR A 46 -14.95 -14.99 -3.67
C TYR A 46 -14.49 -13.88 -2.71
N THR A 47 -13.35 -13.27 -3.02
CA THR A 47 -12.67 -12.28 -2.19
C THR A 47 -12.75 -10.91 -2.84
N TYR A 48 -13.28 -9.90 -2.14
CA TYR A 48 -13.14 -8.52 -2.58
C TYR A 48 -11.68 -8.08 -2.64
N HIS A 49 -11.38 -7.25 -3.62
CA HIS A 49 -10.16 -6.47 -3.68
C HIS A 49 -10.54 -4.99 -3.81
N THR A 50 -10.34 -4.25 -2.75
CA THR A 50 -10.68 -2.81 -2.67
C THR A 50 -9.40 -1.98 -2.67
N PHE A 51 -9.44 -0.81 -3.37
CA PHE A 51 -8.30 0.09 -3.49
C PHE A 51 -8.70 1.48 -3.01
N PHE A 52 -8.04 1.94 -1.93
CA PHE A 52 -8.20 3.29 -1.39
C PHE A 52 -6.96 4.10 -1.77
N ALA A 53 -7.16 5.24 -2.39
CA ALA A 53 -6.08 6.02 -2.98
C ALA A 53 -6.33 7.52 -2.86
N ASP A 54 -5.55 8.28 -3.62
CA ASP A 54 -5.77 9.69 -3.87
C ASP A 54 -7.04 9.95 -4.73
N ASP A 55 -7.22 11.15 -5.27
CA ASP A 55 -8.42 11.54 -6.05
C ASP A 55 -8.63 10.69 -7.32
N VAL A 56 -7.55 10.20 -7.93
CA VAL A 56 -7.60 9.53 -9.24
C VAL A 56 -7.04 8.10 -9.25
N GLY A 57 -6.55 7.59 -8.15
CA GLY A 57 -5.90 6.28 -8.07
C GLY A 57 -4.50 6.27 -8.68
N SER A 58 -3.71 7.30 -8.36
CA SER A 58 -2.33 7.40 -8.85
C SER A 58 -1.45 6.31 -8.26
N ALA A 59 -0.55 5.72 -9.06
CA ALA A 59 0.46 4.80 -8.56
C ALA A 59 1.30 5.48 -7.45
N GLY A 60 1.48 4.78 -6.33
CA GLY A 60 2.15 5.32 -5.14
C GLY A 60 1.20 5.88 -4.08
N THR A 61 -0.10 5.74 -4.28
CA THR A 61 -1.10 6.25 -3.33
C THR A 61 -2.04 5.18 -2.78
N ASP A 62 -1.97 3.96 -3.32
CA ASP A 62 -2.97 2.92 -3.11
C ASP A 62 -2.68 2.08 -1.87
N MET A 63 -3.60 2.11 -0.89
CA MET A 63 -3.72 1.09 0.15
C MET A 63 -4.86 0.15 -0.22
N THR A 64 -4.57 -1.15 -0.36
CA THR A 64 -5.54 -2.12 -0.88
C THR A 64 -5.84 -3.23 0.11
N PHE A 65 -7.00 -3.87 -0.02
CA PHE A 65 -7.43 -4.90 0.90
C PHE A 65 -8.03 -6.11 0.20
N PHE A 66 -7.69 -7.29 0.74
CA PHE A 66 -8.41 -8.53 0.49
C PHE A 66 -9.36 -8.83 1.65
N ASP A 67 -10.62 -9.13 1.34
CA ASP A 67 -11.64 -9.60 2.29
C ASP A 67 -11.85 -11.12 2.09
N PHE A 68 -10.86 -11.92 2.51
CA PHE A 68 -10.94 -13.38 2.34
C PHE A 68 -12.06 -13.98 3.19
N PRO A 69 -12.93 -14.83 2.62
CA PRO A 69 -13.99 -15.50 3.39
C PRO A 69 -13.44 -16.28 4.59
N ASN A 70 -14.01 -16.04 5.77
CA ASN A 70 -13.65 -16.75 7.00
C ASN A 70 -12.18 -16.59 7.43
N ILE A 71 -11.50 -15.55 7.01
CA ILE A 71 -10.14 -15.26 7.46
C ILE A 71 -10.10 -15.11 8.99
N THR A 72 -9.10 -15.69 9.62
CA THR A 72 -8.87 -15.51 11.05
C THR A 72 -8.01 -14.28 11.33
N LYS A 73 -8.10 -13.73 12.55
CA LYS A 73 -7.24 -12.64 12.97
C LYS A 73 -5.77 -13.02 12.86
N GLY A 74 -4.98 -12.14 12.26
CA GLY A 74 -3.55 -12.26 12.22
C GLY A 74 -2.89 -12.03 13.58
N GLN A 75 -1.60 -12.19 13.64
CA GLN A 75 -0.79 -11.90 14.81
C GLN A 75 0.46 -11.17 14.34
N ALA A 76 0.58 -9.92 14.76
CA ALA A 76 1.76 -9.12 14.46
C ALA A 76 3.04 -9.76 15.00
N GLY A 77 4.12 -9.62 14.26
CA GLY A 77 5.40 -10.22 14.65
C GLY A 77 6.54 -9.79 13.74
N THR A 78 7.67 -10.49 13.90
CA THR A 78 8.83 -10.32 13.02
C THR A 78 8.65 -11.08 11.71
N ASN A 79 9.50 -10.76 10.72
CA ASN A 79 9.47 -11.31 9.36
C ASN A 79 8.21 -10.90 8.58
N SER A 80 7.81 -9.64 8.77
CA SER A 80 6.60 -9.06 8.16
C SER A 80 6.76 -7.59 7.80
N ILE A 81 5.79 -7.09 7.03
CA ILE A 81 5.58 -5.66 6.79
C ILE A 81 4.68 -5.17 7.92
N THR A 82 5.22 -4.37 8.83
CA THR A 82 4.56 -4.08 10.10
C THR A 82 3.76 -2.79 10.10
N ARG A 83 4.23 -1.75 9.42
CA ARG A 83 3.61 -0.43 9.47
C ARG A 83 3.73 0.31 8.14
N PRO A 84 2.68 0.31 7.30
CA PRO A 84 2.58 1.24 6.18
C PRO A 84 2.39 2.68 6.68
N SER A 85 2.85 3.66 5.89
CA SER A 85 2.65 5.07 6.20
C SER A 85 1.82 5.76 5.11
N PHE A 86 1.08 6.80 5.50
CA PHE A 86 0.37 7.70 4.59
C PHE A 86 0.95 9.10 4.71
N ARG A 87 1.12 9.77 3.59
CA ARG A 87 1.66 11.12 3.48
C ARG A 87 0.57 12.17 3.64
N VAL A 88 0.87 13.19 4.43
CA VAL A 88 0.07 14.41 4.56
C VAL A 88 0.92 15.63 4.24
N PRO A 89 0.35 16.77 3.79
CA PRO A 89 1.12 17.86 3.22
C PRO A 89 2.13 18.50 4.18
N ASN A 90 1.81 18.58 5.46
CA ASN A 90 2.58 19.34 6.44
C ASN A 90 2.28 18.93 7.89
N ASP A 91 2.97 19.53 8.83
CA ASP A 91 2.79 19.29 10.27
C ASP A 91 1.40 19.70 10.77
N ASP A 92 0.79 20.76 10.23
CA ASP A 92 -0.57 21.17 10.57
C ASP A 92 -1.61 20.10 10.20
N ALA A 93 -1.36 19.35 9.13
CA ALA A 93 -2.21 18.22 8.76
C ALA A 93 -2.13 17.08 9.79
N LEU A 94 -0.95 16.81 10.37
CA LEU A 94 -0.85 15.83 11.46
C LEU A 94 -1.66 16.28 12.70
N MET A 95 -1.61 17.56 13.08
CA MET A 95 -2.41 18.09 14.20
C MET A 95 -3.92 17.99 13.91
N TYR A 96 -4.32 18.23 12.66
CA TYR A 96 -5.71 18.01 12.23
C TYR A 96 -6.14 16.55 12.39
N TYR A 97 -5.31 15.59 11.98
CA TYR A 97 -5.62 14.16 12.12
C TYR A 97 -5.57 13.67 13.56
N GLU A 98 -4.68 14.21 14.41
CA GLU A 98 -4.66 13.87 15.83
C GLU A 98 -5.99 14.22 16.48
N GLN A 99 -6.50 15.44 16.26
CA GLN A 99 -7.84 15.83 16.73
C GLN A 99 -8.95 14.98 16.10
N ARG A 100 -8.87 14.71 14.81
CA ARG A 100 -9.84 13.86 14.10
C ARG A 100 -9.88 12.44 14.66
N PHE A 101 -8.74 11.86 14.99
CA PHE A 101 -8.66 10.54 15.60
C PHE A 101 -9.30 10.52 16.99
N ASP A 102 -9.11 11.56 17.80
CA ASP A 102 -9.84 11.73 19.06
C ASP A 102 -11.37 11.77 18.86
N GLU A 103 -11.83 12.55 17.88
CA GLU A 103 -13.27 12.68 17.56
C GLU A 103 -13.90 11.36 17.09
N PHE A 104 -13.18 10.54 16.34
CA PHE A 104 -13.65 9.24 15.86
C PHE A 104 -13.30 8.06 16.79
N GLY A 105 -12.60 8.31 17.89
CA GLY A 105 -12.17 7.27 18.83
C GLY A 105 -11.14 6.31 18.26
N VAL A 106 -10.30 6.77 17.32
CA VAL A 106 -9.19 6.00 16.77
C VAL A 106 -8.05 5.98 17.77
N LYS A 107 -7.53 4.80 18.06
CA LYS A 107 -6.36 4.66 18.93
C LYS A 107 -5.11 5.19 18.23
N HIS A 108 -4.41 6.13 18.86
CA HIS A 108 -3.18 6.71 18.35
C HIS A 108 -2.18 6.99 19.48
N GLU A 109 -0.91 7.23 19.12
CA GLU A 109 0.17 7.42 20.07
C GLU A 109 0.60 8.89 20.22
N GLY A 110 -0.15 9.82 19.61
CA GLY A 110 0.24 11.22 19.50
C GLY A 110 1.35 11.46 18.48
N ILE A 111 1.62 12.75 18.19
CA ILE A 111 2.65 13.14 17.23
C ILE A 111 4.03 12.85 17.80
N GLN A 112 4.87 12.16 17.00
CA GLN A 112 6.23 11.75 17.34
C GLN A 112 7.21 12.22 16.26
N GLU A 113 8.49 12.03 16.49
CA GLU A 113 9.56 12.28 15.52
C GLU A 113 10.19 10.96 15.08
N LEU A 114 10.40 10.80 13.77
CA LEU A 114 11.07 9.66 13.17
C LEU A 114 12.01 10.14 12.06
N PHE A 115 13.31 9.92 12.20
CA PHE A 115 14.35 10.39 11.27
C PHE A 115 14.20 11.89 10.89
N GLY A 116 13.94 12.76 11.89
CA GLY A 116 13.79 14.20 11.72
C GLY A 116 12.48 14.65 11.07
N LYS A 117 11.53 13.76 10.87
CA LYS A 117 10.17 14.05 10.35
C LYS A 117 9.13 13.75 11.41
N LYS A 118 8.03 14.51 11.40
CA LYS A 118 6.90 14.23 12.30
C LYS A 118 6.00 13.14 11.74
N VAL A 119 5.57 12.26 12.63
CA VAL A 119 4.68 11.13 12.36
C VAL A 119 3.57 11.05 13.40
N LEU A 120 2.45 10.46 13.04
CA LEU A 120 1.32 10.16 13.93
C LEU A 120 0.94 8.69 13.78
N PRO A 121 1.45 7.80 14.68
CA PRO A 121 1.09 6.39 14.67
C PRO A 121 -0.34 6.18 15.14
N PHE A 122 -1.07 5.27 14.48
CA PHE A 122 -2.46 4.91 14.81
C PHE A 122 -2.78 3.46 14.47
N GLU A 123 -3.88 2.96 15.01
CA GLU A 123 -4.39 1.60 14.79
C GLU A 123 -5.77 1.68 14.12
N GLU A 124 -5.95 0.94 13.03
CA GLU A 124 -7.23 0.87 12.34
C GLU A 124 -8.14 -0.23 12.93
N VAL A 125 -9.35 -0.38 12.35
CA VAL A 125 -10.44 -1.20 12.91
C VAL A 125 -10.15 -2.70 13.04
N ASP A 126 -9.22 -3.23 12.27
CA ASP A 126 -8.78 -4.64 12.33
C ASP A 126 -7.58 -4.84 13.26
N GLY A 127 -7.00 -3.74 13.76
CA GLY A 127 -5.84 -3.74 14.63
C GLY A 127 -4.50 -3.61 13.89
N GLN A 128 -4.52 -3.41 12.56
CA GLN A 128 -3.31 -3.07 11.82
C GLN A 128 -2.81 -1.68 12.22
N VAL A 129 -1.52 -1.57 12.52
CA VAL A 129 -0.91 -0.28 12.81
C VAL A 129 -0.43 0.40 11.54
N TYR A 130 -0.64 1.70 11.50
CA TYR A 130 -0.22 2.61 10.44
C TYR A 130 0.43 3.85 11.05
N GLN A 131 0.94 4.73 10.22
CA GLN A 131 1.28 6.08 10.65
C GLN A 131 0.99 7.10 9.54
N LEU A 132 0.66 8.31 9.93
CA LEU A 132 0.75 9.46 9.06
C LEU A 132 2.15 10.05 9.14
N ILE A 133 2.68 10.57 8.03
CA ILE A 133 3.96 11.26 7.97
C ILE A 133 3.83 12.61 7.28
N SER A 134 4.44 13.63 7.86
CA SER A 134 4.46 14.98 7.30
C SER A 134 5.42 15.08 6.12
N ASP A 135 4.96 15.71 5.05
CA ASP A 135 5.77 16.06 3.88
C ASP A 135 6.40 17.46 3.98
N GLU A 136 6.27 18.18 5.10
CA GLU A 136 6.73 19.57 5.21
C GLU A 136 8.21 19.76 4.84
N LEU A 137 9.04 18.79 5.15
CA LEU A 137 10.47 18.79 4.81
C LEU A 137 10.82 17.71 3.78
N ASN A 138 9.83 17.20 3.04
CA ASN A 138 10.07 16.10 2.11
C ASN A 138 10.53 16.60 0.74
N GLU A 139 11.58 15.97 0.23
CA GLU A 139 12.06 16.06 -1.14
C GLU A 139 12.04 14.64 -1.75
N GLY A 140 11.95 14.51 -3.07
CA GLY A 140 11.97 13.23 -3.76
C GLY A 140 10.65 12.89 -4.45
N VAL A 141 10.22 11.61 -4.40
CA VAL A 141 9.03 11.12 -5.10
C VAL A 141 7.82 12.02 -4.83
N ALA A 142 7.23 12.54 -5.92
CA ALA A 142 6.07 13.43 -5.83
C ALA A 142 4.86 12.74 -5.19
N PRO A 143 4.02 13.46 -4.42
CA PRO A 143 2.75 12.93 -3.94
C PRO A 143 1.71 12.85 -5.06
N GLY A 144 0.58 12.18 -4.77
CA GLY A 144 -0.60 12.21 -5.60
C GLY A 144 -1.45 13.47 -5.43
N VAL A 145 -2.72 13.39 -5.80
CA VAL A 145 -3.68 14.50 -5.78
C VAL A 145 -4.69 14.28 -4.66
N PRO A 146 -4.87 15.21 -3.72
CA PRO A 146 -5.84 15.05 -2.64
C PRO A 146 -7.26 14.82 -3.15
N TRP A 147 -8.01 13.93 -2.51
CA TRP A 147 -9.43 13.72 -2.84
C TRP A 147 -10.26 14.97 -2.52
N LYS A 148 -10.63 15.72 -3.56
CA LYS A 148 -11.29 17.02 -3.42
C LYS A 148 -12.75 16.96 -2.95
N ASN A 149 -13.42 15.81 -3.09
CA ASN A 149 -14.81 15.60 -2.67
C ASN A 149 -14.90 14.73 -1.39
N GLY A 150 -13.79 14.53 -0.70
CA GLY A 150 -13.71 13.77 0.54
C GLY A 150 -14.13 14.57 1.78
N PRO A 151 -14.25 13.90 2.93
CA PRO A 151 -14.64 14.53 4.19
C PRO A 151 -13.49 15.32 4.86
N VAL A 152 -12.27 15.20 4.36
CA VAL A 152 -11.07 15.88 4.88
C VAL A 152 -10.73 17.07 3.98
N PRO A 153 -10.42 18.25 4.53
CA PRO A 153 -9.99 19.40 3.74
C PRO A 153 -8.79 19.08 2.85
N VAL A 154 -8.80 19.55 1.61
CA VAL A 154 -7.78 19.24 0.59
C VAL A 154 -6.35 19.57 1.07
N ASP A 155 -6.18 20.65 1.83
CA ASP A 155 -4.90 21.07 2.39
C ASP A 155 -4.44 20.25 3.61
N LYS A 156 -5.22 19.28 4.04
CA LYS A 156 -4.91 18.34 5.14
C LYS A 156 -4.91 16.88 4.69
N ALA A 157 -5.49 16.58 3.53
CA ALA A 157 -5.81 15.21 3.11
C ALA A 157 -4.57 14.35 2.87
N ILE A 158 -4.72 13.05 3.12
CA ILE A 158 -3.80 12.02 2.68
C ILE A 158 -3.76 12.01 1.15
N TYR A 159 -2.56 11.99 0.58
CA TYR A 159 -2.36 12.06 -0.87
C TYR A 159 -1.23 11.15 -1.39
N GLY A 160 -0.82 10.17 -0.62
CA GLY A 160 0.19 9.20 -1.03
C GLY A 160 0.58 8.22 0.07
N LEU A 161 1.29 7.17 -0.34
CA LEU A 161 1.95 6.26 0.60
C LEU A 161 3.30 6.84 1.03
N GLY A 162 3.61 6.66 2.30
CA GLY A 162 4.89 7.01 2.90
C GLY A 162 5.78 5.78 3.13
N PRO A 163 6.81 5.92 3.97
CA PRO A 163 7.74 4.84 4.27
C PRO A 163 7.04 3.56 4.72
N ILE A 164 7.55 2.43 4.26
CA ILE A 164 7.05 1.11 4.65
C ILE A 164 7.99 0.52 5.68
N GLU A 165 7.47 0.24 6.87
CA GLU A 165 8.24 -0.44 7.91
C GLU A 165 8.19 -1.95 7.69
N ILE A 166 9.37 -2.57 7.66
CA ILE A 166 9.57 -4.01 7.52
C ILE A 166 10.43 -4.47 8.69
N LYS A 167 9.98 -5.49 9.40
CA LYS A 167 10.69 -6.06 10.54
C LYS A 167 11.12 -7.48 10.22
N VAL A 168 12.42 -7.77 10.37
CA VAL A 168 12.98 -9.09 10.03
C VAL A 168 14.03 -9.56 11.03
N SER A 169 14.12 -10.88 11.22
CA SER A 169 15.19 -11.53 12.01
C SER A 169 16.50 -11.69 11.23
N TYR A 170 16.45 -11.69 9.91
CA TYR A 170 17.58 -11.80 8.97
C TYR A 170 17.96 -10.44 8.37
N PHE A 171 18.14 -9.44 9.23
CA PHE A 171 18.31 -8.03 8.87
C PHE A 171 19.44 -7.79 7.87
N ASP A 172 20.64 -8.29 8.15
CA ASP A 172 21.82 -8.01 7.31
C ASP A 172 21.68 -8.61 5.91
N ASP A 173 21.17 -9.83 5.82
CA ASP A 173 20.92 -10.51 4.53
C ASP A 173 19.82 -9.80 3.74
N PHE A 174 18.71 -9.41 4.40
CA PHE A 174 17.60 -8.73 3.74
C PHE A 174 18.02 -7.34 3.27
N LYS A 175 18.71 -6.56 4.11
CA LYS A 175 19.29 -5.26 3.76
C LYS A 175 20.19 -5.37 2.53
N ASN A 176 21.10 -6.36 2.51
CA ASN A 176 21.99 -6.59 1.37
C ASN A 176 21.20 -6.88 0.07
N ILE A 177 20.11 -7.65 0.14
CA ILE A 177 19.24 -7.90 -1.02
C ILE A 177 18.55 -6.60 -1.47
N LEU A 178 18.03 -5.80 -0.56
CA LEU A 178 17.43 -4.51 -0.90
C LEU A 178 18.42 -3.59 -1.61
N GLU A 179 19.69 -3.57 -1.17
CA GLU A 179 20.75 -2.76 -1.80
C GLU A 179 21.21 -3.33 -3.14
N THR A 180 21.52 -4.62 -3.21
CA THR A 180 22.18 -5.22 -4.40
C THR A 180 21.20 -5.64 -5.49
N VAL A 181 20.02 -6.11 -5.14
CA VAL A 181 19.00 -6.54 -6.10
C VAL A 181 18.02 -5.42 -6.41
N TYR A 182 17.44 -4.79 -5.37
CA TYR A 182 16.43 -3.74 -5.56
C TYR A 182 17.03 -2.35 -5.80
N GLY A 183 18.36 -2.20 -5.66
CA GLY A 183 19.04 -0.94 -5.94
C GLY A 183 18.74 0.16 -4.92
N MET A 184 18.31 -0.22 -3.72
CA MET A 184 18.05 0.75 -2.65
C MET A 184 19.36 1.31 -2.10
N THR A 185 19.32 2.55 -1.62
CA THR A 185 20.45 3.19 -0.93
C THR A 185 20.10 3.37 0.53
N THR A 186 20.96 2.89 1.44
CA THR A 186 20.85 3.19 2.87
C THR A 186 21.26 4.64 3.13
N ILE A 187 20.35 5.46 3.63
CA ILE A 187 20.57 6.88 3.92
C ILE A 187 20.75 7.19 5.41
N ALA A 188 20.25 6.30 6.29
CA ALA A 188 20.49 6.35 7.71
C ALA A 188 20.54 4.93 8.29
N HIS A 189 21.35 4.73 9.33
CA HIS A 189 21.42 3.46 10.04
C HIS A 189 21.77 3.75 11.51
N GLU A 190 20.84 3.42 12.39
CA GLU A 190 20.98 3.59 13.84
C GLU A 190 20.66 2.25 14.52
N ASP A 191 21.63 1.69 15.21
CA ASP A 191 21.51 0.41 15.94
C ASP A 191 20.82 -0.71 15.10
N ASN A 192 19.54 -0.96 15.38
CA ASN A 192 18.75 -2.02 14.77
C ASN A 192 17.82 -1.52 13.65
N VAL A 193 17.94 -0.25 13.21
CA VAL A 193 17.06 0.35 12.23
C VAL A 193 17.85 0.97 11.09
N ALA A 194 17.49 0.66 9.87
CA ALA A 194 18.01 1.30 8.67
C ALA A 194 16.88 1.97 7.88
N LEU A 195 17.16 3.16 7.35
CA LEU A 195 16.30 3.85 6.40
C LEU A 195 16.92 3.72 5.00
N LEU A 196 16.18 3.12 4.08
CA LEU A 196 16.60 2.92 2.69
C LEU A 196 15.68 3.69 1.74
N GLU A 197 16.22 4.10 0.61
CA GLU A 197 15.49 4.82 -0.45
C GLU A 197 15.62 4.15 -1.81
N VAL A 198 14.57 4.32 -2.63
CA VAL A 198 14.57 3.99 -4.07
C VAL A 198 14.12 5.19 -4.91
N GLY A 199 14.46 5.20 -6.19
CA GLY A 199 14.08 6.23 -7.13
C GLY A 199 14.58 7.61 -6.70
N GLU A 200 13.70 8.59 -6.73
CA GLU A 200 14.01 9.96 -6.28
C GLU A 200 14.08 10.09 -4.75
N GLY A 201 13.81 9.00 -4.02
CA GLY A 201 13.84 9.01 -2.56
C GLY A 201 12.67 9.77 -1.91
N GLY A 202 12.87 10.18 -0.66
CA GLY A 202 11.85 10.84 0.13
C GLY A 202 10.72 9.90 0.57
N ASN A 203 9.67 10.45 1.17
CA ASN A 203 8.61 9.66 1.81
C ASN A 203 7.96 8.64 0.86
N GLY A 204 7.80 8.95 -0.42
CA GLY A 204 7.20 8.05 -1.41
C GLY A 204 8.12 6.92 -1.92
N GLY A 205 9.38 6.88 -1.50
CA GLY A 205 10.37 5.89 -1.93
C GLY A 205 11.18 5.28 -0.79
N GLN A 206 10.69 5.27 0.45
CA GLN A 206 11.46 4.83 1.62
C GLN A 206 10.96 3.51 2.21
N VAL A 207 11.93 2.73 2.70
CA VAL A 207 11.73 1.54 3.53
C VAL A 207 12.45 1.74 4.86
N ILE A 208 11.74 1.53 5.96
CA ILE A 208 12.30 1.47 7.31
C ILE A 208 12.49 -0.01 7.64
N LEU A 209 13.72 -0.47 7.69
CA LEU A 209 14.06 -1.85 7.99
C LEU A 209 14.48 -2.00 9.45
N ILE A 210 13.78 -2.84 10.20
CA ILE A 210 14.03 -3.06 11.63
C ILE A 210 14.52 -4.48 11.86
N LYS A 211 15.61 -4.61 12.61
CA LYS A 211 16.11 -5.90 13.12
C LYS A 211 15.31 -6.34 14.34
N ASP A 212 14.65 -7.49 14.24
CA ASP A 212 14.00 -8.15 15.35
C ASP A 212 14.21 -9.67 15.28
N ASP A 213 15.22 -10.14 15.97
CA ASP A 213 15.62 -11.55 16.06
C ASP A 213 15.04 -12.26 17.31
N LYS A 214 14.25 -11.56 18.12
CA LYS A 214 13.71 -12.04 19.40
C LYS A 214 12.19 -12.11 19.46
N GLY A 215 11.50 -11.31 18.62
CA GLY A 215 10.05 -11.29 18.56
C GLY A 215 9.45 -12.59 18.00
N PRO A 216 8.18 -12.86 18.28
CA PRO A 216 7.47 -13.96 17.63
C PRO A 216 7.36 -13.69 16.14
N ALA A 217 7.39 -14.75 15.33
CA ALA A 217 7.10 -14.62 13.90
C ALA A 217 5.64 -14.20 13.69
N GLU A 218 5.41 -13.36 12.68
CA GLU A 218 4.06 -13.02 12.25
C GLU A 218 3.26 -14.28 11.87
N ARG A 219 1.97 -14.22 12.13
CA ARG A 219 1.00 -15.14 11.55
C ARG A 219 -0.03 -14.34 10.74
N GLN A 220 -0.04 -14.56 9.46
CA GLN A 220 -0.95 -13.89 8.53
C GLN A 220 -2.43 -14.10 8.86
N GLY A 221 -3.21 -13.06 8.65
CA GLY A 221 -4.64 -13.00 8.86
C GLY A 221 -5.14 -11.56 8.72
N TYR A 222 -6.41 -11.30 8.99
CA TYR A 222 -6.90 -9.93 8.95
C TYR A 222 -6.20 -9.04 10.00
N GLY A 223 -5.96 -7.79 9.66
CA GLY A 223 -5.14 -6.86 10.45
C GLY A 223 -3.64 -6.99 10.21
N GLU A 224 -3.21 -7.73 9.17
CA GLU A 224 -1.80 -7.85 8.77
C GLU A 224 -1.61 -7.51 7.29
N VAL A 225 -0.41 -7.06 6.94
CA VAL A 225 -0.05 -6.72 5.56
C VAL A 225 0.30 -7.98 4.77
N HIS A 226 -0.26 -8.09 3.56
CA HIS A 226 0.01 -9.21 2.66
C HIS A 226 1.29 -9.00 1.82
N HIS A 227 1.46 -7.82 1.22
CA HIS A 227 2.63 -7.48 0.41
C HIS A 227 2.81 -5.97 0.22
N VAL A 228 4.01 -5.61 -0.22
CA VAL A 228 4.35 -4.26 -0.71
C VAL A 228 4.74 -4.34 -2.17
N SER A 229 4.31 -3.35 -2.96
CA SER A 229 4.65 -3.21 -4.36
C SER A 229 5.48 -1.96 -4.63
N PHE A 230 6.50 -2.09 -5.48
CA PHE A 230 7.33 -1.00 -5.96
C PHE A 230 7.06 -0.70 -7.43
N ARG A 231 7.16 0.58 -7.81
CA ARG A 231 6.80 1.09 -9.13
C ARG A 231 7.89 0.86 -10.15
N VAL A 232 7.46 0.47 -11.33
CA VAL A 232 8.22 0.60 -12.58
C VAL A 232 7.37 1.30 -13.63
N LYS A 233 8.01 1.87 -14.62
CA LYS A 233 7.34 2.72 -15.59
C LYS A 233 6.33 1.98 -16.48
N ASP A 234 6.75 0.87 -17.07
CA ASP A 234 6.04 0.22 -18.18
C ASP A 234 6.41 -1.27 -18.33
N HIS A 235 5.85 -1.90 -19.37
CA HIS A 235 6.08 -3.30 -19.71
C HIS A 235 7.56 -3.64 -19.91
N ASP A 236 8.32 -2.82 -20.61
CA ASP A 236 9.75 -3.08 -20.85
C ASP A 236 10.54 -3.12 -19.54
N ALA A 237 10.16 -2.26 -18.59
CA ALA A 237 10.79 -2.21 -17.28
C ALA A 237 10.45 -3.45 -16.42
N ILE A 238 9.20 -3.95 -16.43
CA ILE A 238 8.85 -5.16 -15.68
C ILE A 238 9.45 -6.43 -16.31
N GLU A 239 9.60 -6.49 -17.65
CA GLU A 239 10.33 -7.57 -18.33
C GLU A 239 11.82 -7.59 -17.94
N ALA A 240 12.45 -6.41 -17.81
CA ALA A 240 13.81 -6.30 -17.32
C ALA A 240 13.94 -6.84 -15.88
N TRP A 241 12.94 -6.57 -15.02
CA TRP A 241 12.90 -7.14 -13.66
C TRP A 241 12.71 -8.65 -13.64
N ALA A 242 11.85 -9.21 -14.48
CA ALA A 242 11.69 -10.66 -14.61
C ALA A 242 13.02 -11.34 -15.05
N THR A 243 13.75 -10.71 -15.96
CA THR A 243 15.08 -11.14 -16.38
C THR A 243 16.07 -11.07 -15.23
N LYS A 244 16.11 -9.95 -14.49
CA LYS A 244 17.00 -9.76 -13.34
C LYS A 244 16.77 -10.81 -12.25
N TYR A 245 15.50 -11.10 -11.90
CA TYR A 245 15.18 -12.13 -10.92
C TYR A 245 15.71 -13.51 -11.33
N LYS A 246 15.60 -13.85 -12.63
CA LYS A 246 16.16 -15.08 -13.18
C LYS A 246 17.69 -15.12 -13.08
N GLU A 247 18.37 -14.02 -13.38
CA GLU A 247 19.82 -13.91 -13.32
C GLU A 247 20.36 -14.05 -11.90
N VAL A 248 19.68 -13.47 -10.90
CA VAL A 248 20.09 -13.55 -9.50
C VAL A 248 19.50 -14.77 -8.75
N GLY A 249 18.73 -15.61 -9.44
CA GLY A 249 18.17 -16.85 -8.87
C GLY A 249 17.00 -16.63 -7.90
N ILE A 250 16.24 -15.53 -8.02
CA ILE A 250 15.03 -15.28 -7.23
C ILE A 250 13.83 -15.90 -7.93
N ASN A 251 13.15 -16.82 -7.25
CA ASN A 251 11.91 -17.40 -7.74
C ASN A 251 10.79 -16.34 -7.76
N ASN A 252 10.04 -16.31 -8.85
CA ASN A 252 8.99 -15.31 -9.07
C ASN A 252 7.78 -15.91 -9.80
N SER A 253 6.68 -15.15 -9.84
CA SER A 253 5.42 -15.56 -10.47
C SER A 253 5.45 -15.58 -12.00
N GLY A 254 6.47 -14.98 -12.63
CA GLY A 254 6.32 -14.45 -13.98
C GLY A 254 5.44 -13.19 -13.99
N ILE A 255 5.42 -12.50 -15.14
CA ILE A 255 4.60 -11.29 -15.29
C ILE A 255 3.12 -11.70 -15.35
N VAL A 256 2.29 -11.08 -14.49
CA VAL A 256 0.85 -11.28 -14.41
C VAL A 256 0.14 -10.00 -14.81
N ASN A 257 -0.72 -10.06 -15.83
CA ASN A 257 -1.56 -8.92 -16.18
C ASN A 257 -2.74 -8.84 -15.20
N ARG A 258 -2.77 -7.78 -14.39
CA ARG A 258 -3.85 -7.50 -13.43
C ARG A 258 -4.93 -6.57 -14.00
N PHE A 259 -4.90 -6.29 -15.28
CA PHE A 259 -5.77 -5.39 -16.04
C PHE A 259 -5.50 -3.91 -15.76
N TYR A 260 -5.42 -3.47 -14.52
CA TYR A 260 -5.12 -2.09 -14.14
C TYR A 260 -3.63 -1.78 -14.09
N PHE A 261 -2.80 -2.80 -13.99
CA PHE A 261 -1.34 -2.78 -14.04
C PHE A 261 -0.81 -4.20 -14.30
N GLU A 262 0.45 -4.30 -14.67
CA GLU A 262 1.16 -5.58 -14.70
C GLU A 262 1.92 -5.77 -13.40
N ALA A 263 2.02 -7.01 -12.93
CA ALA A 263 2.60 -7.37 -11.64
C ALA A 263 3.62 -8.50 -11.78
N LEU A 264 4.67 -8.46 -10.97
CA LEU A 264 5.68 -9.49 -10.84
C LEU A 264 5.97 -9.72 -9.36
N TYR A 265 5.63 -10.89 -8.84
CA TYR A 265 5.74 -11.22 -7.43
C TYR A 265 6.98 -12.05 -7.14
N ALA A 266 7.68 -11.72 -6.07
CA ALA A 266 8.79 -12.53 -5.54
C ALA A 266 8.76 -12.54 -4.01
N ARG A 267 9.05 -13.69 -3.42
CA ARG A 267 9.18 -13.81 -1.97
C ARG A 267 10.65 -13.78 -1.59
N VAL A 268 11.02 -12.78 -0.80
CA VAL A 268 12.38 -12.60 -0.27
C VAL A 268 12.35 -12.90 1.23
N GLY A 269 12.85 -14.07 1.61
CA GLY A 269 12.62 -14.60 2.96
C GLY A 269 11.11 -14.80 3.19
N HIS A 270 10.55 -14.11 4.17
CA HIS A 270 9.11 -14.13 4.46
C HIS A 270 8.35 -12.98 3.82
N ILE A 271 9.05 -11.98 3.28
CA ILE A 271 8.43 -10.77 2.72
C ILE A 271 8.03 -11.01 1.26
N LEU A 272 6.76 -10.79 0.94
CA LEU A 272 6.27 -10.80 -0.44
C LEU A 272 6.44 -9.39 -1.02
N ILE A 273 7.27 -9.29 -2.06
CA ILE A 273 7.54 -8.06 -2.79
C ILE A 273 6.93 -8.19 -4.18
N GLU A 274 6.23 -7.17 -4.60
CA GLU A 274 5.68 -7.02 -5.93
C GLU A 274 6.40 -5.89 -6.67
N ILE A 275 6.58 -6.04 -7.98
CA ILE A 275 6.95 -4.97 -8.90
C ILE A 275 5.75 -4.72 -9.80
N SER A 276 5.31 -3.47 -9.92
CA SER A 276 4.11 -3.11 -10.69
C SER A 276 4.36 -1.94 -11.63
N THR A 277 3.75 -2.01 -12.81
CA THR A 277 3.74 -0.90 -13.77
C THR A 277 2.79 0.21 -13.32
N ASP A 278 3.12 1.47 -13.64
CA ASP A 278 2.29 2.64 -13.30
C ASP A 278 0.90 2.66 -13.96
N GLY A 279 0.75 1.98 -15.08
CA GLY A 279 -0.50 1.98 -15.81
C GLY A 279 -0.92 0.60 -16.35
N PRO A 280 -2.13 0.56 -16.95
CA PRO A 280 -2.99 1.66 -17.44
C PRO A 280 -3.77 2.44 -16.37
N GLY A 281 -3.98 1.90 -15.17
CA GLY A 281 -4.66 2.55 -14.06
C GLY A 281 -6.16 2.25 -13.96
N PHE A 282 -6.81 2.82 -12.94
CA PHE A 282 -8.18 2.44 -12.57
C PHE A 282 -9.29 3.05 -13.44
N MET A 283 -8.96 4.07 -14.25
CA MET A 283 -9.92 4.65 -15.20
C MET A 283 -10.00 3.89 -16.52
N GLU A 284 -9.38 2.72 -16.63
CA GLU A 284 -9.46 1.88 -17.83
C GLU A 284 -10.89 1.37 -18.11
N ASP A 285 -11.67 1.10 -17.06
CA ASP A 285 -13.03 0.56 -17.15
C ASP A 285 -14.11 1.39 -16.42
N GLU A 286 -13.73 2.41 -15.69
CA GLU A 286 -14.66 3.29 -14.98
C GLU A 286 -14.31 4.76 -15.23
N PRO A 287 -15.30 5.65 -15.47
CA PRO A 287 -15.07 7.07 -15.55
C PRO A 287 -14.73 7.65 -14.17
N TYR A 288 -13.98 8.76 -14.18
CA TYR A 288 -13.56 9.46 -12.96
C TYR A 288 -14.70 9.70 -11.96
N GLU A 289 -15.85 10.12 -12.43
CA GLU A 289 -16.98 10.50 -11.57
C GLU A 289 -17.47 9.35 -10.68
N THR A 290 -17.44 8.14 -11.19
CA THR A 290 -18.00 6.94 -10.52
C THR A 290 -16.96 5.92 -10.10
N LEU A 291 -15.66 6.27 -10.13
CA LEU A 291 -14.59 5.37 -9.66
C LEU A 291 -14.91 4.75 -8.30
N GLY A 292 -14.88 3.40 -8.24
CA GLY A 292 -15.10 2.62 -7.02
C GLY A 292 -16.56 2.52 -6.55
N GLU A 293 -17.54 3.06 -7.28
CA GLU A 293 -18.95 3.00 -6.85
C GLU A 293 -19.64 1.67 -7.20
N GLY A 294 -19.21 1.03 -8.27
CA GLY A 294 -19.72 -0.28 -8.71
C GLY A 294 -18.71 -1.39 -8.47
N LEU A 295 -19.17 -2.64 -8.59
CA LEU A 295 -18.28 -3.78 -8.72
C LEU A 295 -17.71 -3.77 -10.15
N SER A 296 -16.43 -3.48 -10.29
CA SER A 296 -15.69 -3.57 -11.55
C SER A 296 -15.10 -4.95 -11.70
N LEU A 297 -15.23 -5.54 -12.88
CA LEU A 297 -14.61 -6.81 -13.21
C LEU A 297 -13.75 -6.65 -14.46
N PRO A 298 -12.52 -7.18 -14.47
CA PRO A 298 -11.75 -7.27 -15.70
C PRO A 298 -12.54 -8.02 -16.80
N PRO A 299 -12.33 -7.72 -18.09
CA PRO A 299 -13.12 -8.31 -19.19
C PRO A 299 -13.20 -9.82 -19.18
N PHE A 300 -12.14 -10.50 -18.72
CA PHE A 300 -12.11 -11.97 -18.64
C PHE A 300 -12.95 -12.56 -17.49
N LEU A 301 -13.44 -11.76 -16.54
CA LEU A 301 -14.35 -12.15 -15.45
C LEU A 301 -15.79 -11.69 -15.70
N GLU A 302 -16.03 -10.80 -16.67
CA GLU A 302 -17.34 -10.19 -16.90
C GLU A 302 -18.44 -11.22 -17.19
N ASN A 303 -18.10 -12.32 -17.87
CA ASN A 303 -19.03 -13.42 -18.14
C ASN A 303 -19.43 -14.21 -16.88
N LYS A 304 -18.80 -13.97 -15.74
CA LYS A 304 -19.10 -14.58 -14.44
C LYS A 304 -19.76 -13.59 -13.46
N ARG A 305 -20.12 -12.40 -13.91
CA ARG A 305 -20.61 -11.31 -13.03
C ARG A 305 -21.73 -11.74 -12.09
N GLU A 306 -22.82 -12.31 -12.61
CA GLU A 306 -23.96 -12.74 -11.80
C GLU A 306 -23.55 -13.77 -10.74
N TYR A 307 -22.64 -14.68 -11.08
CA TYR A 307 -22.11 -15.66 -10.14
C TYR A 307 -21.25 -14.98 -9.06
N ILE A 308 -20.31 -14.11 -9.45
CA ILE A 308 -19.44 -13.40 -8.51
C ILE A 308 -20.28 -12.55 -7.55
N GLU A 309 -21.27 -11.80 -8.06
CA GLU A 309 -22.16 -10.97 -7.24
C GLU A 309 -23.01 -11.79 -6.26
N SER A 310 -23.30 -13.07 -6.59
CA SER A 310 -24.01 -13.97 -5.66
C SER A 310 -23.13 -14.52 -4.53
N GLU A 311 -21.82 -14.53 -4.72
CA GLU A 311 -20.86 -15.13 -3.76
C GLU A 311 -20.26 -14.10 -2.80
N VAL A 312 -20.02 -12.86 -3.28
CA VAL A 312 -19.45 -11.82 -2.43
C VAL A 312 -20.53 -11.13 -1.58
N ARG A 313 -20.19 -10.78 -0.33
CA ARG A 313 -21.13 -10.07 0.54
C ARG A 313 -21.35 -8.63 0.02
N PRO A 314 -22.58 -8.25 -0.37
CA PRO A 314 -22.83 -6.93 -0.93
C PRO A 314 -22.66 -5.83 0.12
N PHE A 315 -22.02 -4.73 -0.24
CA PHE A 315 -22.01 -3.48 0.51
C PHE A 315 -22.06 -2.28 -0.44
N ASN A 316 -22.63 -1.18 0.05
CA ASN A 316 -22.89 0.01 -0.77
C ASN A 316 -21.70 0.96 -0.77
N THR A 317 -21.21 1.29 -1.95
CA THR A 317 -20.11 2.24 -2.17
C THR A 317 -20.51 3.43 -3.06
N LYS A 318 -21.82 3.58 -3.35
CA LYS A 318 -22.33 4.72 -4.13
C LYS A 318 -22.22 6.01 -3.33
N ARG A 319 -21.61 7.02 -3.92
CA ARG A 319 -21.54 8.37 -3.36
C ARG A 319 -22.77 9.20 -3.76
N GLN A 320 -23.12 10.18 -2.94
CA GLN A 320 -24.11 11.18 -3.32
C GLN A 320 -23.40 12.20 -4.21
N HIS A 321 -23.81 12.25 -5.47
CA HIS A 321 -23.36 13.29 -6.40
C HIS A 321 -24.24 14.52 -6.17
N GLY A 322 -23.66 15.59 -5.64
CA GLY A 322 -24.32 16.87 -5.41
C GLY A 322 -24.53 17.70 -6.67
#